data_b1fd9beb70c23cb452e0058852114cc0
#
_entry.id   b1fd9beb70c23cb452e0058852114cc0
#
_cell.length_a   1.000
_cell.length_b   1.000
_cell.length_c   1.000
_cell.angle_alpha   90.00
_cell.angle_beta   90.00
_cell.angle_gamma   90.00
#
_symmetry.space_group_name_H-M   'P 1'
#
loop_
_entity.id
_entity.type
_entity.pdbx_description
1 polymer ?
#
loop_
_entity_poly.entity_id
_entity_poly.type
_entity_poly.pdbx_seq_one_letter_code
_entity_poly.pdbx_strand_id
1 'polypeptide(L)'
;MKAAVFSDTHTNIALCLEAVRRCRPDVIIHLGDHDRDAAAIHEAFPELPLYSVCGNCDIAPIAPARETVQLGPVKAFLTHGHLYNVDYDRIDSLVYAAQEQGATLAFFGHTHRCLYEEAGGVKVINPGTAGRGRKLTWAEVDILDNGGIACSIKDL
;
A
#
# COMPACT_ATOMS: atom_id res chain seq x y z
N MET A 1 -12.95 5.91 7.50
CA MET A 1 -12.06 4.72 7.56
C MET A 1 -10.62 5.17 7.40
N LYS A 2 -9.73 4.68 8.26
CA LYS A 2 -8.30 5.01 8.22
C LYS A 2 -7.49 3.77 7.83
N ALA A 3 -6.63 3.87 6.82
CA ALA A 3 -5.71 2.83 6.40
C ALA A 3 -4.25 3.17 6.77
N ALA A 4 -3.50 2.19 7.30
CA ALA A 4 -2.06 2.25 7.40
C ALA A 4 -1.45 1.46 6.24
N VAL A 5 -0.67 2.12 5.38
CA VAL A 5 -0.15 1.54 4.15
C VAL A 5 1.37 1.47 4.21
N PHE A 6 1.90 0.25 4.07
CA PHE A 6 3.33 -0.06 4.08
C PHE A 6 3.74 -0.77 2.79
N SER A 7 4.99 -0.66 2.44
CA SER A 7 5.62 -1.37 1.33
C SER A 7 7.09 -1.60 1.59
N ASP A 8 7.68 -2.59 0.93
CA ASP A 8 9.12 -2.77 0.87
C ASP A 8 9.77 -2.84 2.28
N THR A 9 9.19 -3.65 3.16
CA THR A 9 9.60 -3.80 4.56
C THR A 9 10.93 -4.54 4.72
N HIS A 10 11.25 -5.46 3.81
CA HIS A 10 12.51 -6.18 3.77
C HIS A 10 12.99 -6.70 5.13
N THR A 11 12.10 -7.37 5.87
CA THR A 11 12.29 -7.94 7.22
C THR A 11 12.36 -6.93 8.38
N ASN A 12 12.13 -5.64 8.13
CA ASN A 12 12.17 -4.61 9.17
C ASN A 12 10.75 -4.11 9.51
N ILE A 13 10.03 -4.86 10.34
CA ILE A 13 8.63 -4.54 10.70
C ILE A 13 8.48 -3.76 12.02
N ALA A 14 9.55 -3.61 12.83
CA ALA A 14 9.42 -3.03 14.16
C ALA A 14 8.81 -1.61 14.15
N LEU A 15 9.26 -0.77 13.22
CA LEU A 15 8.71 0.59 13.05
C LEU A 15 7.29 0.59 12.50
N CYS A 16 6.95 -0.39 11.63
CA CYS A 16 5.58 -0.57 11.14
C CYS A 16 4.63 -0.89 12.30
N LEU A 17 5.02 -1.80 13.20
CA LEU A 17 4.22 -2.14 14.39
C LEU A 17 4.01 -0.92 15.30
N GLU A 18 5.03 -0.09 15.47
CA GLU A 18 4.91 1.15 16.24
C GLU A 18 3.97 2.15 15.56
N ALA A 19 4.09 2.33 14.24
CA ALA A 19 3.22 3.20 13.46
C ALA A 19 1.74 2.76 13.58
N VAL A 20 1.45 1.46 13.48
CA VAL A 20 0.09 0.91 13.66
C VAL A 20 -0.45 1.22 15.05
N ARG A 21 0.35 1.01 16.13
CA ARG A 21 -0.07 1.33 17.50
C ARG A 21 -0.41 2.80 17.69
N ARG A 22 0.36 3.70 17.05
CA ARG A 22 0.15 5.15 17.17
C ARG A 22 -1.04 5.65 16.37
N CYS A 23 -1.18 5.21 15.11
CA CYS A 23 -2.23 5.72 14.23
C CYS A 23 -3.59 5.06 14.46
N ARG A 24 -3.63 3.85 15.03
CA ARG A 24 -4.84 3.06 15.28
C ARG A 24 -5.72 2.98 14.04
N PRO A 25 -5.26 2.35 12.96
CA PRO A 25 -5.99 2.26 11.72
C PRO A 25 -7.18 1.30 11.83
N ASP A 26 -8.12 1.41 10.91
CA ASP A 26 -9.21 0.46 10.72
C ASP A 26 -8.77 -0.73 9.84
N VAL A 27 -7.72 -0.54 9.04
CA VAL A 27 -7.20 -1.55 8.10
C VAL A 27 -5.71 -1.33 7.86
N ILE A 28 -4.99 -2.43 7.63
CA ILE A 28 -3.57 -2.42 7.25
C ILE A 28 -3.46 -2.88 5.80
N ILE A 29 -2.59 -2.23 5.02
CA ILE A 29 -2.27 -2.60 3.64
C ILE A 29 -0.77 -2.78 3.51
N HIS A 30 -0.32 -3.90 2.95
CA HIS A 30 1.09 -4.19 2.66
C HIS A 30 1.28 -4.47 1.17
N LEU A 31 2.14 -3.69 0.52
CA LEU A 31 2.26 -3.68 -0.93
C LEU A 31 3.43 -4.51 -1.50
N GLY A 32 3.86 -5.50 -0.74
CA GLY A 32 4.86 -6.46 -1.21
C GLY A 32 6.30 -6.13 -0.83
N ASP A 33 7.18 -6.94 -1.37
CA ASP A 33 8.58 -7.11 -1.00
C ASP A 33 8.72 -7.48 0.50
N HIS A 34 8.69 -8.79 0.71
CA HIS A 34 8.52 -9.55 1.95
C HIS A 34 7.05 -9.65 2.42
N ASP A 35 6.23 -10.36 1.63
CA ASP A 35 4.82 -10.64 1.96
C ASP A 35 4.64 -11.40 3.29
N ARG A 36 5.67 -12.13 3.74
CA ARG A 36 5.72 -12.75 5.08
C ARG A 36 5.78 -11.74 6.22
N ASP A 37 6.30 -10.54 5.96
CA ASP A 37 6.26 -9.45 6.93
C ASP A 37 4.82 -8.98 7.16
N ALA A 38 3.98 -8.99 6.12
CA ALA A 38 2.55 -8.73 6.26
C ALA A 38 1.87 -9.75 7.18
N ALA A 39 2.22 -11.03 7.05
CA ALA A 39 1.72 -12.06 7.96
C ALA A 39 2.14 -11.82 9.42
N ALA A 40 3.40 -11.44 9.65
CA ALA A 40 3.91 -11.11 10.97
C ALA A 40 3.27 -9.84 11.57
N ILE A 41 2.96 -8.85 10.73
CA ILE A 41 2.21 -7.66 11.15
C ILE A 41 0.77 -8.06 11.54
N HIS A 42 0.12 -8.91 10.76
CA HIS A 42 -1.22 -9.40 11.08
C HIS A 42 -1.26 -10.25 12.36
N GLU A 43 -0.24 -11.06 12.61
CA GLU A 43 -0.11 -11.81 13.87
C GLU A 43 -0.02 -10.88 15.09
N ALA A 44 0.60 -9.71 14.94
CA ALA A 44 0.70 -8.71 16.00
C ALA A 44 -0.61 -7.91 16.21
N PHE A 45 -1.49 -7.85 15.20
CA PHE A 45 -2.78 -7.14 15.23
C PHE A 45 -3.88 -7.98 14.59
N PRO A 46 -4.23 -9.15 15.17
CA PRO A 46 -5.16 -10.09 14.55
C PRO A 46 -6.60 -9.56 14.43
N GLU A 47 -6.93 -8.50 15.17
CA GLU A 47 -8.22 -7.82 15.12
C GLU A 47 -8.37 -6.87 13.93
N LEU A 48 -7.24 -6.45 13.30
CA LEU A 48 -7.27 -5.53 12.17
C LEU A 48 -7.30 -6.31 10.85
N PRO A 49 -8.23 -6.00 9.95
CA PRO A 49 -8.16 -6.49 8.59
C PRO A 49 -6.81 -6.11 7.96
N LEU A 50 -6.18 -7.05 7.26
CA LEU A 50 -4.96 -6.82 6.53
C LEU A 50 -5.12 -7.31 5.09
N TYR A 51 -4.83 -6.46 4.12
CA TYR A 51 -4.71 -6.80 2.71
C TYR A 51 -3.25 -6.74 2.30
N SER A 52 -2.79 -7.72 1.54
CA SER A 52 -1.40 -7.74 1.06
C SER A 52 -1.28 -8.26 -0.35
N VAL A 53 -0.27 -7.75 -1.04
CA VAL A 53 0.15 -8.26 -2.35
C VAL A 53 1.63 -8.64 -2.29
N CYS A 54 2.07 -9.54 -3.19
CA CYS A 54 3.49 -9.88 -3.29
C CYS A 54 4.25 -8.93 -4.21
N GLY A 55 5.53 -8.75 -3.94
CA GLY A 55 6.47 -8.00 -4.77
C GLY A 55 7.43 -8.90 -5.57
N ASN A 56 8.37 -8.27 -6.24
CA ASN A 56 9.37 -9.00 -7.05
C ASN A 56 10.47 -9.67 -6.22
N CYS A 57 10.63 -9.30 -4.95
CA CYS A 57 11.57 -9.96 -4.04
C CYS A 57 10.93 -11.13 -3.28
N ASP A 58 9.65 -11.40 -3.46
CA ASP A 58 8.94 -12.48 -2.76
C ASP A 58 9.17 -13.83 -3.49
N ILE A 59 9.96 -14.70 -2.88
CA ILE A 59 10.20 -16.07 -3.36
C ILE A 59 9.13 -16.98 -2.79
N ALA A 60 8.37 -17.67 -3.67
CA ALA A 60 7.22 -18.49 -3.30
C ALA A 60 6.19 -17.66 -2.46
N PRO A 61 5.61 -16.64 -3.08
CA PRO A 61 4.73 -15.70 -2.39
C PRO A 61 3.47 -16.38 -1.86
N ILE A 62 2.99 -15.91 -0.71
CA ILE A 62 1.72 -16.34 -0.11
C ILE A 62 0.57 -15.37 -0.44
N ALA A 63 0.91 -14.12 -0.78
CA ALA A 63 -0.05 -13.10 -1.21
C ALA A 63 -0.22 -13.07 -2.74
N PRO A 64 -1.36 -12.61 -3.27
CA PRO A 64 -1.56 -12.44 -4.71
C PRO A 64 -0.69 -11.30 -5.26
N ALA A 65 -0.39 -11.31 -6.57
CA ALA A 65 0.38 -10.26 -7.22
C ALA A 65 -0.39 -8.92 -7.34
N ARG A 66 -1.71 -9.00 -7.26
CA ARG A 66 -2.63 -7.86 -7.27
C ARG A 66 -3.96 -8.24 -6.62
N GLU A 67 -4.63 -7.27 -6.05
CA GLU A 67 -5.94 -7.45 -5.44
C GLU A 67 -6.80 -6.20 -5.64
N THR A 68 -8.10 -6.36 -5.65
CA THR A 68 -9.06 -5.26 -5.65
C THR A 68 -9.95 -5.39 -4.43
N VAL A 69 -9.96 -4.37 -3.59
CA VAL A 69 -10.64 -4.39 -2.29
C VAL A 69 -11.61 -3.22 -2.16
N GLN A 70 -12.62 -3.40 -1.31
CA GLN A 70 -13.56 -2.33 -0.96
C GLN A 70 -13.11 -1.70 0.35
N LEU A 71 -12.78 -0.42 0.32
CA LEU A 71 -12.40 0.39 1.48
C LEU A 71 -13.48 1.45 1.73
N GLY A 72 -14.46 1.13 2.58
CA GLY A 72 -15.65 1.96 2.74
C GLY A 72 -16.35 2.19 1.39
N PRO A 73 -16.60 3.45 0.97
CA PRO A 73 -17.24 3.75 -0.31
C PRO A 73 -16.28 3.65 -1.52
N VAL A 74 -14.98 3.45 -1.31
CA VAL A 74 -13.94 3.50 -2.34
C VAL A 74 -13.50 2.09 -2.73
N LYS A 75 -13.44 1.82 -4.03
CA LYS A 75 -12.82 0.61 -4.59
C LYS A 75 -11.34 0.89 -4.85
N ALA A 76 -10.47 0.11 -4.24
CA ALA A 76 -9.03 0.28 -4.30
C ALA A 76 -8.36 -0.90 -5.03
N PHE A 77 -7.42 -0.59 -5.92
CA PHE A 77 -6.56 -1.55 -6.60
C PHE A 77 -5.19 -1.58 -5.90
N LEU A 78 -4.77 -2.77 -5.48
CA LEU A 78 -3.51 -3.01 -4.77
C LEU A 78 -2.57 -3.80 -5.69
N THR A 79 -1.33 -3.37 -5.79
CA THR A 79 -0.25 -4.09 -6.47
C THR A 79 1.10 -3.63 -5.94
N HIS A 80 2.14 -4.44 -6.13
CA HIS A 80 3.49 -3.95 -5.85
C HIS A 80 3.98 -2.94 -6.90
N GLY A 81 3.59 -3.11 -8.16
CA GLY A 81 3.93 -2.17 -9.23
C GLY A 81 4.87 -2.74 -10.29
N HIS A 82 5.75 -3.69 -9.96
CA HIS A 82 6.73 -4.28 -10.89
C HIS A 82 6.13 -4.86 -12.17
N LEU A 83 4.89 -5.35 -12.13
CA LEU A 83 4.18 -5.89 -13.30
C LEU A 83 3.66 -4.81 -14.26
N TYR A 84 3.66 -3.56 -13.83
CA TYR A 84 3.12 -2.41 -14.59
C TYR A 84 4.21 -1.46 -15.07
N ASN A 85 5.48 -1.86 -14.97
CA ASN A 85 6.63 -1.04 -15.33
C ASN A 85 6.57 0.36 -14.72
N VAL A 86 6.06 0.46 -13.47
CA VAL A 86 6.05 1.72 -12.76
C VAL A 86 7.48 2.19 -12.56
N ASP A 87 7.71 3.43 -12.92
CA ASP A 87 8.98 4.13 -12.75
C ASP A 87 8.66 5.52 -12.20
N TYR A 88 9.67 6.33 -11.97
CA TYR A 88 9.54 7.64 -11.33
C TYR A 88 8.47 8.54 -11.94
N ASP A 89 8.27 8.44 -13.25
CA ASP A 89 7.37 9.32 -14.01
C ASP A 89 6.35 8.55 -14.87
N ARG A 90 6.21 7.22 -14.66
CA ARG A 90 5.31 6.40 -15.48
C ARG A 90 4.43 5.51 -14.62
N ILE A 91 3.20 5.93 -14.48
CA ILE A 91 2.14 5.17 -13.77
C ILE A 91 0.95 4.84 -14.69
N ASP A 92 1.04 5.16 -16.00
CA ASP A 92 -0.10 5.03 -16.91
C ASP A 92 -0.66 3.61 -16.97
N SER A 93 0.20 2.59 -17.05
CA SER A 93 -0.21 1.18 -17.08
C SER A 93 -0.91 0.75 -15.79
N LEU A 94 -0.46 1.27 -14.65
CA LEU A 94 -1.09 1.03 -13.34
C LEU A 94 -2.46 1.71 -13.27
N VAL A 95 -2.55 2.96 -13.70
CA VAL A 95 -3.81 3.73 -13.75
C VAL A 95 -4.82 3.02 -14.64
N TYR A 96 -4.41 2.59 -15.83
CA TYR A 96 -5.27 1.84 -16.74
C TYR A 96 -5.77 0.54 -16.12
N ALA A 97 -4.89 -0.24 -15.48
CA ALA A 97 -5.28 -1.47 -14.79
C ALA A 97 -6.27 -1.23 -13.64
N ALA A 98 -6.11 -0.15 -12.89
CA ALA A 98 -7.04 0.24 -11.84
C ALA A 98 -8.42 0.61 -12.44
N GLN A 99 -8.44 1.38 -13.53
CA GLN A 99 -9.67 1.74 -14.24
C GLN A 99 -10.43 0.51 -14.77
N GLU A 100 -9.72 -0.47 -15.35
CA GLU A 100 -10.33 -1.73 -15.79
C GLU A 100 -11.02 -2.51 -14.67
N GLN A 101 -10.52 -2.36 -13.44
CA GLN A 101 -11.15 -2.94 -12.25
C GLN A 101 -12.25 -2.04 -11.66
N GLY A 102 -12.50 -0.87 -12.23
CA GLY A 102 -13.44 0.12 -11.70
C GLY A 102 -12.97 0.72 -10.38
N ALA A 103 -11.66 0.74 -10.11
CA ALA A 103 -11.08 1.33 -8.93
C ALA A 103 -10.82 2.83 -9.14
N THR A 104 -11.07 3.63 -8.11
CA THR A 104 -10.79 5.07 -8.08
C THR A 104 -9.62 5.41 -7.18
N LEU A 105 -9.03 4.40 -6.55
CA LEU A 105 -7.83 4.47 -5.73
C LEU A 105 -6.89 3.33 -6.13
N ALA A 106 -5.60 3.62 -6.26
CA ALA A 106 -4.57 2.62 -6.53
C ALA A 106 -3.41 2.78 -5.55
N PHE A 107 -2.94 1.66 -5.02
CA PHE A 107 -1.76 1.61 -4.16
C PHE A 107 -0.66 0.79 -4.83
N PHE A 108 0.58 1.28 -4.76
CA PHE A 108 1.75 0.54 -5.24
C PHE A 108 3.01 0.85 -4.42
N GLY A 109 4.04 0.02 -4.52
CA GLY A 109 5.34 0.17 -3.87
C GLY A 109 6.50 0.20 -4.86
N HIS A 110 7.46 -0.73 -4.73
CA HIS A 110 8.53 -1.05 -5.67
C HIS A 110 9.57 0.05 -5.92
N THR A 111 9.15 1.29 -6.18
CA THR A 111 10.07 2.38 -6.49
C THR A 111 10.80 2.95 -5.27
N HIS A 112 10.38 2.57 -4.06
CA HIS A 112 10.82 3.11 -2.77
C HIS A 112 10.65 4.63 -2.64
N ARG A 113 9.81 5.24 -3.47
CA ARG A 113 9.56 6.70 -3.51
C ARG A 113 8.11 7.01 -3.25
N CYS A 114 7.90 7.92 -2.31
CA CYS A 114 6.56 8.39 -2.00
C CYS A 114 5.92 9.09 -3.20
N LEU A 115 4.67 8.76 -3.45
CA LEU A 115 3.83 9.42 -4.45
C LEU A 115 2.42 9.60 -3.89
N TYR A 116 1.82 10.75 -4.15
CA TYR A 116 0.39 10.96 -4.03
C TYR A 116 -0.04 11.91 -5.14
N GLU A 117 -0.71 11.37 -6.15
CA GLU A 117 -1.20 12.15 -7.28
C GLU A 117 -2.54 11.61 -7.81
N GLU A 118 -3.17 12.32 -8.71
CA GLU A 118 -4.38 11.89 -9.40
C GLU A 118 -4.12 11.85 -10.91
N ALA A 119 -4.38 10.72 -11.53
CA ALA A 119 -4.24 10.51 -12.96
C ALA A 119 -5.44 9.71 -13.49
N GLY A 120 -6.05 10.17 -14.59
CA GLY A 120 -7.19 9.49 -15.22
C GLY A 120 -8.39 9.26 -14.29
N GLY A 121 -8.59 10.10 -13.28
CA GLY A 121 -9.66 9.92 -12.27
C GLY A 121 -9.35 8.87 -11.21
N VAL A 122 -8.12 8.34 -11.16
CA VAL A 122 -7.63 7.43 -10.13
C VAL A 122 -6.64 8.18 -9.24
N LYS A 123 -6.84 8.14 -7.93
CA LYS A 123 -5.84 8.58 -6.95
C LYS A 123 -4.81 7.48 -6.78
N VAL A 124 -3.53 7.83 -6.94
CA VAL A 124 -2.41 6.89 -6.91
C VAL A 124 -1.51 7.21 -5.74
N ILE A 125 -1.26 6.21 -4.90
CA ILE A 125 -0.48 6.36 -3.67
C ILE A 125 0.64 5.33 -3.63
N ASN A 126 1.87 5.80 -3.40
CA ASN A 126 3.01 4.98 -2.99
C ASN A 126 3.50 5.47 -1.63
N PRO A 127 3.53 4.59 -0.61
CA PRO A 127 3.96 4.98 0.74
C PRO A 127 5.47 5.20 0.86
N GLY A 128 6.25 4.88 -0.17
CA GLY A 128 7.70 4.77 -0.10
C GLY A 128 8.15 3.39 0.37
N THR A 129 9.21 3.32 1.17
CA THR A 129 9.76 2.08 1.71
C THR A 129 9.78 2.11 3.24
N ALA A 130 9.38 1.02 3.86
CA ALA A 130 9.40 0.86 5.32
C ALA A 130 10.68 0.17 5.82
N GLY A 131 11.49 -0.47 4.95
CA GLY A 131 12.60 -1.30 5.37
C GLY A 131 13.98 -0.90 4.86
N ARG A 132 14.08 -0.20 3.74
CA ARG A 132 15.36 0.13 3.11
C ARG A 132 15.44 1.58 2.64
N GLY A 133 16.54 2.24 2.93
CA GLY A 133 16.83 3.58 2.46
C GLY A 133 17.29 4.54 3.57
N ARG A 134 17.58 5.77 3.18
CA ARG A 134 17.96 6.83 4.14
C ARG A 134 16.75 7.38 4.90
N LYS A 135 15.58 7.27 4.30
CA LYS A 135 14.32 7.74 4.85
C LYS A 135 13.31 6.61 4.71
N LEU A 136 12.82 6.13 5.84
CA LEU A 136 11.77 5.12 5.90
C LEU A 136 10.43 5.83 6.05
N THR A 137 9.44 5.41 5.26
CA THR A 137 8.15 6.07 5.20
C THR A 137 7.00 5.09 5.10
N TRP A 138 5.82 5.58 5.43
CA TRP A 138 4.54 4.90 5.27
C TRP A 138 3.46 5.92 4.96
N ALA A 139 2.29 5.47 4.52
CA ALA A 139 1.16 6.36 4.25
C ALA A 139 0.02 6.11 5.25
N GLU A 140 -0.44 7.19 5.88
CA GLU A 140 -1.73 7.23 6.57
C GLU A 140 -2.77 7.77 5.61
N VAL A 141 -3.81 7.00 5.34
CA VAL A 141 -4.83 7.35 4.35
C VAL A 141 -6.20 7.35 5.01
N ASP A 142 -6.84 8.51 5.02
CA ASP A 142 -8.21 8.67 5.47
C ASP A 142 -9.17 8.60 4.27
N ILE A 143 -10.11 7.66 4.35
CA ILE A 143 -11.18 7.46 3.38
C ILE A 143 -12.47 7.95 4.01
N LEU A 144 -13.03 9.02 3.45
CA LEU A 144 -14.21 9.69 3.96
C LEU A 144 -15.49 9.01 3.43
N ASP A 145 -16.61 9.17 4.14
CA ASP A 145 -17.91 8.57 3.77
C ASP A 145 -18.44 9.04 2.41
N ASN A 146 -18.03 10.23 1.98
CA ASN A 146 -18.35 10.76 0.65
C ASN A 146 -17.42 10.28 -0.48
N GLY A 147 -16.47 9.36 -0.19
CA GLY A 147 -15.47 8.87 -1.13
C GLY A 147 -14.25 9.77 -1.28
N GLY A 148 -14.16 10.85 -0.50
CA GLY A 148 -12.95 11.69 -0.44
C GLY A 148 -11.78 10.92 0.16
N ILE A 149 -10.56 11.19 -0.33
CA ILE A 149 -9.33 10.54 0.12
C ILE A 149 -8.34 11.64 0.53
N ALA A 150 -7.83 11.53 1.75
CA ALA A 150 -6.71 12.32 2.23
C ALA A 150 -5.53 11.38 2.54
N CYS A 151 -4.34 11.72 2.05
CA CYS A 151 -3.14 10.94 2.28
C CYS A 151 -2.06 11.79 2.95
N SER A 152 -1.44 11.22 3.97
CA SER A 152 -0.30 11.81 4.66
C SER A 152 0.86 10.80 4.64
N ILE A 153 1.93 11.14 3.93
CA ILE A 153 3.18 10.39 4.01
C ILE A 153 3.89 10.77 5.30
N LYS A 154 4.24 9.79 6.09
CA LYS A 154 4.88 9.95 7.39
C LYS A 154 6.20 9.23 7.46
N ASP A 155 7.12 9.76 8.24
CA ASP A 155 8.39 9.09 8.57
C ASP A 155 8.15 7.99 9.62
N LEU A 156 8.86 6.90 9.47
CA LEU A 156 8.92 5.79 10.43
C LEU A 156 9.98 6.03 11.49
#